data_fe3871d5a269379e171f02a25a4073fd
#
_entry.id   fe3871d5a269379e171f02a25a4073fd
#
_cell.length_a   1.000
_cell.length_b   1.000
_cell.length_c   1.000
_cell.angle_alpha   90.00
_cell.angle_beta   90.00
_cell.angle_gamma   90.00
#
_symmetry.space_group_name_H-M   'P 1'
#
loop_
_entity.id
_entity.type
_entity.pdbx_description
1 polymer ?
#
loop_
_entity_poly.entity_id
_entity_poly.type
_entity_poly.pdbx_seq_one_letter_code
_entity_poly.pdbx_strand_id
1 'polypeptide(L)'
;MELEKLRKKINEVDDGILKLLALRAKVVSKIGKQKKSKVNVVDLDREQNIIERLVNKANKNYSKDTIIRIWREIFQASSKLQIDKKSIIETKRSIDNIKIYKGGKSFIAGKKKILKLSSNESSLGASPNIQKINYKNISQRFHRYPEVNGKTLRKEIAKLHKINSEQIVLGCGSDEVLLFAALSFCKDGDEIIQAQHGFEMYPIFANIVGAVTKYAKEDKNYKISVESICEQLTDSTKLIFIANPNNPTGNYLSKDEIIRLMKSIPKNIIVVLDGAYTEYVTNKDFDNSFSLLKKFNNIIFTRTFSKSYGLAGLRIGWCYSSPSIVDILNKVKGPFNTGLVSQEIAISALKDQKHINQIVKSNIEVKKWFEKELKKLNIVSKPSVANFSCASTNILN
;
A
#
# COMPACT_ATOMS: atom_id res chain seq x y z
N MET A 1 -1.91 -40.03 36.14
CA MET A 1 -1.06 -41.05 35.46
C MET A 1 -1.10 -40.96 33.92
N GLU A 2 -2.26 -40.95 33.29
CA GLU A 2 -2.34 -40.93 31.81
C GLU A 2 -1.87 -39.60 31.17
N LEU A 3 -2.25 -38.48 31.76
CA LEU A 3 -1.79 -37.15 31.30
C LEU A 3 -0.28 -36.97 31.38
N GLU A 4 0.36 -37.48 32.41
CA GLU A 4 1.83 -37.42 32.55
C GLU A 4 2.56 -38.31 31.53
N LYS A 5 2.00 -39.47 31.22
CA LYS A 5 2.54 -40.32 30.15
C LYS A 5 2.47 -39.63 28.78
N LEU A 6 1.34 -38.93 28.49
CA LEU A 6 1.18 -38.18 27.28
C LEU A 6 2.14 -36.97 27.18
N ARG A 7 2.34 -36.25 28.28
CA ARG A 7 3.33 -35.14 28.38
C ARG A 7 4.76 -35.66 28.14
N LYS A 8 5.11 -36.82 28.75
CA LYS A 8 6.42 -37.43 28.51
C LYS A 8 6.61 -37.78 27.03
N LYS A 9 5.59 -38.35 26.40
CA LYS A 9 5.64 -38.66 24.96
C LYS A 9 5.77 -37.44 24.09
N ILE A 10 5.13 -36.30 24.43
CA ILE A 10 5.31 -35.01 23.74
C ILE A 10 6.76 -34.56 23.86
N ASN A 11 7.37 -34.59 25.06
CA ASN A 11 8.76 -34.20 25.26
C ASN A 11 9.72 -35.05 24.38
N GLU A 12 9.49 -36.36 24.29
CA GLU A 12 10.27 -37.25 23.42
C GLU A 12 10.16 -36.87 21.94
N VAL A 13 8.96 -36.45 21.50
CA VAL A 13 8.73 -35.96 20.14
C VAL A 13 9.45 -34.62 19.91
N ASP A 14 9.38 -33.69 20.87
CA ASP A 14 10.05 -32.40 20.81
C ASP A 14 11.57 -32.55 20.73
N ASP A 15 12.15 -33.45 21.50
CA ASP A 15 13.58 -33.84 21.41
C ASP A 15 13.93 -34.39 20.03
N GLY A 16 13.04 -35.18 19.44
CA GLY A 16 13.17 -35.70 18.09
C GLY A 16 13.17 -34.57 17.03
N ILE A 17 12.25 -33.62 17.16
CA ILE A 17 12.19 -32.44 16.29
C ILE A 17 13.48 -31.62 16.39
N LEU A 18 13.97 -31.39 17.63
CA LEU A 18 15.20 -30.64 17.85
C LEU A 18 16.43 -31.33 17.20
N LYS A 19 16.53 -32.67 17.31
CA LYS A 19 17.59 -33.45 16.64
C LYS A 19 17.54 -33.30 15.12
N LEU A 20 16.36 -33.36 14.49
CA LEU A 20 16.18 -33.18 13.05
C LEU A 20 16.52 -31.75 12.60
N LEU A 21 16.14 -30.74 13.37
CA LEU A 21 16.52 -29.33 13.10
C LEU A 21 18.04 -29.15 13.17
N ALA A 22 18.71 -29.76 14.16
CA ALA A 22 20.17 -29.72 14.29
C ALA A 22 20.86 -30.39 13.09
N LEU A 23 20.35 -31.54 12.62
CA LEU A 23 20.85 -32.20 11.42
C LEU A 23 20.69 -31.33 10.18
N ARG A 24 19.52 -30.73 10.00
CA ARG A 24 19.23 -29.78 8.91
C ARG A 24 20.19 -28.59 8.95
N ALA A 25 20.44 -28.00 10.12
CA ALA A 25 21.38 -26.90 10.32
C ALA A 25 22.79 -27.23 9.84
N LYS A 26 23.30 -28.45 10.17
CA LYS A 26 24.60 -28.93 9.68
C LYS A 26 24.67 -29.01 8.16
N VAL A 27 23.62 -29.50 7.50
CA VAL A 27 23.55 -29.59 6.03
C VAL A 27 23.53 -28.20 5.40
N VAL A 28 22.71 -27.29 5.94
CA VAL A 28 22.61 -25.91 5.49
C VAL A 28 23.93 -25.16 5.61
N SER A 29 24.65 -25.34 6.72
CA SER A 29 25.97 -24.73 6.91
C SER A 29 26.99 -25.23 5.86
N LYS A 30 26.94 -26.52 5.49
CA LYS A 30 27.77 -27.07 4.41
C LYS A 30 27.42 -26.45 3.05
N ILE A 31 26.14 -26.27 2.74
CA ILE A 31 25.68 -25.61 1.51
C ILE A 31 26.20 -24.17 1.46
N GLY A 32 26.11 -23.42 2.58
CA GLY A 32 26.62 -22.06 2.67
C GLY A 32 28.10 -21.92 2.33
N LYS A 33 28.93 -22.91 2.76
CA LYS A 33 30.36 -22.95 2.44
C LYS A 33 30.68 -23.21 0.96
N GLN A 34 29.76 -23.83 0.23
CA GLN A 34 29.93 -24.16 -1.20
C GLN A 34 29.39 -23.04 -2.13
N LYS A 35 28.56 -22.11 -1.65
CA LYS A 35 28.07 -21.00 -2.46
C LYS A 35 29.18 -20.00 -2.77
N LYS A 36 29.42 -19.74 -4.07
CA LYS A 36 30.46 -18.80 -4.55
C LYS A 36 30.15 -17.33 -4.23
N SER A 37 28.89 -16.97 -3.98
CA SER A 37 28.45 -15.60 -3.63
C SER A 37 27.85 -15.58 -2.23
N LYS A 38 28.39 -14.74 -1.36
CA LYS A 38 27.88 -14.51 0.01
C LYS A 38 26.73 -13.51 0.06
N VAL A 39 26.36 -12.89 -1.08
CA VAL A 39 25.37 -11.78 -1.14
C VAL A 39 23.93 -12.28 -1.28
N ASN A 40 23.71 -13.43 -1.93
CA ASN A 40 22.36 -14.02 -2.12
C ASN A 40 22.29 -15.39 -1.42
N VAL A 41 22.11 -15.37 -0.11
CA VAL A 41 21.96 -16.59 0.71
C VAL A 41 20.56 -17.19 0.55
N VAL A 42 19.56 -16.38 0.28
CA VAL A 42 18.16 -16.77 0.17
C VAL A 42 17.81 -17.11 -1.27
N ASP A 43 17.22 -18.29 -1.47
CA ASP A 43 16.68 -18.77 -2.74
C ASP A 43 15.16 -18.91 -2.57
N LEU A 44 14.45 -17.84 -2.93
CA LEU A 44 13.01 -17.74 -2.73
C LEU A 44 12.22 -18.80 -3.50
N ASP A 45 12.63 -19.11 -4.74
CA ASP A 45 11.97 -20.11 -5.57
C ASP A 45 12.11 -21.50 -4.95
N ARG A 46 13.29 -21.82 -4.45
CA ARG A 46 13.53 -23.08 -3.75
C ARG A 46 12.73 -23.18 -2.45
N GLU A 47 12.63 -22.10 -1.68
CA GLU A 47 11.84 -22.07 -0.46
C GLU A 47 10.36 -22.25 -0.74
N GLN A 48 9.85 -21.59 -1.78
CA GLN A 48 8.46 -21.75 -2.21
C GLN A 48 8.18 -23.22 -2.63
N ASN A 49 9.04 -23.80 -3.43
CA ASN A 49 8.93 -25.21 -3.83
C ASN A 49 8.93 -26.18 -2.64
N ILE A 50 9.76 -25.89 -1.62
CA ILE A 50 9.79 -26.70 -0.39
C ILE A 50 8.46 -26.56 0.37
N ILE A 51 7.94 -25.34 0.52
CA ILE A 51 6.67 -25.07 1.20
C ILE A 51 5.52 -25.83 0.51
N GLU A 52 5.40 -25.71 -0.81
CA GLU A 52 4.36 -26.39 -1.57
C GLU A 52 4.42 -27.92 -1.40
N ARG A 53 5.61 -28.49 -1.50
CA ARG A 53 5.81 -29.91 -1.26
C ARG A 53 5.39 -30.34 0.15
N LEU A 54 5.70 -29.53 1.15
CA LEU A 54 5.41 -29.85 2.57
C LEU A 54 3.92 -29.69 2.88
N VAL A 55 3.29 -28.67 2.37
CA VAL A 55 1.84 -28.46 2.46
C VAL A 55 1.09 -29.63 1.82
N ASN A 56 1.53 -30.11 0.64
CA ASN A 56 0.91 -31.26 -0.04
C ASN A 56 1.14 -32.61 0.70
N LYS A 57 2.20 -32.69 1.52
CA LYS A 57 2.50 -33.88 2.36
C LYS A 57 1.90 -33.81 3.76
N ALA A 58 1.49 -32.63 4.19
CA ALA A 58 0.98 -32.46 5.55
C ALA A 58 -0.38 -33.16 5.72
N ASN A 59 -0.50 -33.91 6.81
CA ASN A 59 -1.78 -34.44 7.23
C ASN A 59 -2.68 -33.29 7.73
N LYS A 60 -4.00 -33.50 7.74
CA LYS A 60 -5.01 -32.49 8.13
C LYS A 60 -4.90 -31.95 9.58
N ASN A 61 -3.88 -32.37 10.36
CA ASN A 61 -3.67 -31.96 11.75
C ASN A 61 -3.23 -30.50 11.90
N TYR A 62 -2.61 -29.90 10.87
CA TYR A 62 -2.22 -28.51 10.85
C TYR A 62 -2.76 -27.84 9.60
N SER A 63 -3.23 -26.59 9.76
CA SER A 63 -3.64 -25.81 8.60
C SER A 63 -2.45 -25.53 7.67
N LYS A 64 -2.72 -25.30 6.40
CA LYS A 64 -1.72 -24.89 5.41
C LYS A 64 -0.88 -23.72 5.92
N ASP A 65 -1.53 -22.72 6.52
CA ASP A 65 -0.88 -21.51 7.03
C ASP A 65 0.04 -21.79 8.22
N THR A 66 -0.34 -22.74 9.08
CA THR A 66 0.52 -23.17 10.19
C THR A 66 1.81 -23.79 9.67
N ILE A 67 1.73 -24.67 8.66
CA ILE A 67 2.91 -25.28 8.02
C ILE A 67 3.79 -24.21 7.42
N ILE A 68 3.20 -23.26 6.68
CA ILE A 68 3.95 -22.17 6.04
C ILE A 68 4.71 -21.36 7.09
N ARG A 69 4.08 -20.97 8.22
CA ARG A 69 4.73 -20.19 9.29
C ARG A 69 5.89 -20.95 9.92
N ILE A 70 5.71 -22.21 10.29
CA ILE A 70 6.76 -23.03 10.89
C ILE A 70 7.97 -23.12 9.96
N TRP A 71 7.76 -23.38 8.66
CA TRP A 71 8.87 -23.54 7.73
C TRP A 71 9.56 -22.22 7.38
N ARG A 72 8.86 -21.10 7.41
CA ARG A 72 9.47 -19.76 7.26
C ARG A 72 10.44 -19.46 8.40
N GLU A 73 10.07 -19.77 9.66
CA GLU A 73 10.98 -19.64 10.82
C GLU A 73 12.22 -20.53 10.68
N ILE A 74 12.03 -21.78 10.25
CA ILE A 74 13.14 -22.69 9.99
C ILE A 74 14.05 -22.16 8.87
N PHE A 75 13.50 -21.56 7.81
CA PHE A 75 14.31 -20.97 6.73
C PHE A 75 15.06 -19.73 7.22
N GLN A 76 14.42 -18.87 8.02
CA GLN A 76 15.07 -17.71 8.61
C GLN A 76 16.24 -18.10 9.51
N ALA A 77 16.05 -19.06 10.40
CA ALA A 77 17.12 -19.59 11.22
C ALA A 77 18.25 -20.19 10.38
N SER A 78 17.91 -20.84 9.27
CA SER A 78 18.88 -21.48 8.37
C SER A 78 19.68 -20.48 7.54
N SER A 79 19.10 -19.38 7.11
CA SER A 79 19.81 -18.32 6.38
C SER A 79 20.87 -17.67 7.27
N LYS A 80 20.59 -17.46 8.57
CA LYS A 80 21.56 -16.95 9.56
C LYS A 80 22.81 -17.84 9.70
N LEU A 81 22.68 -19.14 9.49
CA LEU A 81 23.83 -20.08 9.56
C LEU A 81 24.78 -20.01 8.35
N GLN A 82 24.33 -19.39 7.25
CA GLN A 82 25.10 -19.26 6.01
C GLN A 82 25.84 -17.92 5.90
N ILE A 83 25.52 -16.97 6.79
CA ILE A 83 26.10 -15.62 6.80
C ILE A 83 27.30 -15.58 7.74
N ASP A 84 28.40 -15.01 7.29
CA ASP A 84 29.60 -14.83 8.10
C ASP A 84 29.35 -13.77 9.18
N LYS A 85 29.37 -14.14 10.44
CA LYS A 85 28.94 -13.34 11.60
C LYS A 85 29.74 -12.04 11.86
N LYS A 86 30.80 -11.78 11.10
CA LYS A 86 31.77 -10.73 11.47
C LYS A 86 31.41 -9.29 11.08
N SER A 87 30.34 -9.02 10.31
CA SER A 87 30.13 -7.66 9.80
C SER A 87 28.71 -7.28 9.38
N ILE A 88 27.66 -8.00 9.77
CA ILE A 88 26.30 -7.70 9.24
C ILE A 88 25.37 -7.28 10.37
N ILE A 89 24.86 -6.06 10.26
CA ILE A 89 23.70 -5.61 11.04
C ILE A 89 22.53 -6.52 10.65
N GLU A 90 21.97 -7.25 11.63
CA GLU A 90 20.81 -8.10 11.38
C GLU A 90 19.56 -7.25 11.13
N THR A 91 18.88 -7.48 10.02
CA THR A 91 17.59 -6.87 9.68
C THR A 91 16.48 -7.93 9.69
N LYS A 92 15.22 -7.48 9.63
CA LYS A 92 14.13 -8.40 9.31
C LYS A 92 14.32 -8.92 7.89
N ARG A 93 14.19 -10.23 7.69
CA ARG A 93 14.34 -10.86 6.37
C ARG A 93 13.46 -10.21 5.28
N SER A 94 12.26 -9.82 5.64
CA SER A 94 11.33 -9.13 4.74
C SER A 94 11.86 -7.78 4.24
N ILE A 95 12.70 -7.11 5.04
CA ILE A 95 13.35 -5.84 4.65
C ILE A 95 14.42 -6.07 3.57
N ASP A 96 15.14 -7.18 3.63
CA ASP A 96 16.19 -7.51 2.65
C ASP A 96 15.62 -7.69 1.23
N ASN A 97 14.32 -8.01 1.12
CA ASN A 97 13.62 -8.14 -0.15
C ASN A 97 13.14 -6.80 -0.74
N ILE A 98 13.23 -5.70 0.02
CA ILE A 98 12.77 -4.39 -0.44
C ILE A 98 13.81 -3.77 -1.36
N LYS A 99 13.43 -3.51 -2.61
CA LYS A 99 14.20 -2.66 -3.50
C LYS A 99 13.98 -1.21 -3.09
N ILE A 100 15.09 -0.45 -2.96
CA ILE A 100 15.01 0.98 -2.68
C ILE A 100 14.18 1.64 -3.79
N TYR A 101 13.11 2.34 -3.39
CA TYR A 101 12.26 3.08 -4.31
C TYR A 101 13.07 4.14 -5.06
N LYS A 102 12.99 4.11 -6.39
CA LYS A 102 13.65 5.10 -7.25
C LYS A 102 12.58 6.00 -7.86
N GLY A 103 12.44 7.19 -7.32
CA GLY A 103 11.55 8.22 -7.91
C GLY A 103 11.97 8.61 -9.32
N GLY A 104 11.03 9.13 -10.10
CA GLY A 104 11.32 9.67 -11.44
C GLY A 104 12.34 10.82 -11.37
N LYS A 105 13.19 10.95 -12.40
CA LYS A 105 14.22 11.98 -12.48
C LYS A 105 13.58 13.37 -12.51
N SER A 106 13.95 14.22 -11.57
CA SER A 106 13.54 15.65 -11.49
C SER A 106 14.60 16.60 -12.02
N PHE A 107 15.78 16.08 -12.34
CA PHE A 107 16.92 16.85 -12.83
C PHE A 107 17.67 16.05 -13.91
N ILE A 108 18.08 16.74 -14.98
CA ILE A 108 18.96 16.23 -16.03
C ILE A 108 20.09 17.22 -16.17
N ALA A 109 21.34 16.76 -15.96
CA ALA A 109 22.52 17.60 -16.07
C ALA A 109 22.56 18.33 -17.44
N GLY A 110 22.85 19.63 -17.43
CA GLY A 110 22.94 20.45 -18.64
C GLY A 110 21.61 20.90 -19.25
N LYS A 111 20.43 20.55 -18.67
CA LYS A 111 19.13 21.01 -19.14
C LYS A 111 18.51 22.02 -18.16
N LYS A 112 18.23 23.25 -18.64
CA LYS A 112 17.61 24.32 -17.81
C LYS A 112 16.09 24.14 -17.62
N LYS A 113 15.39 23.51 -18.56
CA LYS A 113 13.95 23.24 -18.47
C LYS A 113 13.70 21.76 -18.73
N ILE A 114 13.01 21.12 -17.83
CA ILE A 114 12.59 19.71 -17.93
C ILE A 114 11.09 19.66 -17.72
N LEU A 115 10.38 18.97 -18.62
CA LEU A 115 9.00 18.59 -18.41
C LEU A 115 9.00 17.27 -17.62
N LYS A 116 8.66 17.34 -16.34
CA LYS A 116 8.55 16.15 -15.46
C LYS A 116 7.14 15.60 -15.54
N LEU A 117 6.99 14.38 -16.08
CA LEU A 117 5.71 13.68 -16.19
C LEU A 117 5.66 12.36 -15.37
N SER A 118 6.68 12.10 -14.56
CA SER A 118 6.91 10.80 -13.93
C SER A 118 6.24 10.59 -12.56
N SER A 119 5.51 11.58 -12.02
CA SER A 119 4.96 11.49 -10.66
C SER A 119 3.49 11.88 -10.55
N ASN A 120 2.80 12.02 -11.69
CA ASN A 120 1.37 12.34 -11.74
C ASN A 120 1.02 13.60 -10.93
N GLU A 121 1.90 14.63 -10.96
CA GLU A 121 1.71 15.91 -10.30
C GLU A 121 0.61 16.72 -11.00
N SER A 122 0.02 17.70 -10.30
CA SER A 122 -0.98 18.58 -10.91
C SER A 122 -0.35 19.50 -11.97
N SER A 123 -0.89 19.51 -13.18
CA SER A 123 -0.39 20.34 -14.29
C SER A 123 -0.60 21.83 -14.07
N LEU A 124 -1.64 22.22 -13.34
CA LEU A 124 -1.94 23.63 -13.00
C LEU A 124 -1.35 24.07 -11.66
N GLY A 125 -0.62 23.18 -10.98
CA GLY A 125 -0.03 23.46 -9.67
C GLY A 125 -1.07 23.58 -8.55
N ALA A 126 -0.66 24.27 -7.49
CA ALA A 126 -1.48 24.50 -6.30
C ALA A 126 -2.40 25.72 -6.48
N SER A 127 -3.48 25.79 -5.67
CA SER A 127 -4.40 26.93 -5.65
C SER A 127 -3.68 28.27 -5.46
N PRO A 128 -4.00 29.32 -6.25
CA PRO A 128 -3.48 30.67 -6.05
C PRO A 128 -3.81 31.24 -4.65
N ASN A 129 -4.85 30.75 -4.00
CA ASN A 129 -5.21 31.21 -2.65
C ASN A 129 -4.13 30.93 -1.60
N ILE A 130 -3.21 30.01 -1.87
CA ILE A 130 -2.05 29.73 -1.01
C ILE A 130 -1.16 30.97 -0.86
N GLN A 131 -1.04 31.80 -1.88
CA GLN A 131 -0.25 33.04 -1.83
C GLN A 131 -0.84 34.10 -0.90
N LYS A 132 -2.14 33.98 -0.57
CA LYS A 132 -2.86 34.89 0.34
C LYS A 132 -2.69 34.51 1.82
N ILE A 133 -2.03 33.39 2.10
CA ILE A 133 -1.78 32.94 3.47
C ILE A 133 -0.82 33.89 4.17
N ASN A 134 -1.12 34.25 5.41
CA ASN A 134 -0.23 35.04 6.22
C ASN A 134 0.95 34.20 6.78
N TYR A 135 1.96 34.02 5.96
CA TYR A 135 3.16 33.26 6.31
C TYR A 135 3.88 33.79 7.55
N LYS A 136 3.80 35.12 7.84
CA LYS A 136 4.37 35.71 9.05
C LYS A 136 3.72 35.10 10.30
N ASN A 137 2.39 34.92 10.30
CA ASN A 137 1.71 34.32 11.44
C ASN A 137 2.06 32.82 11.59
N ILE A 138 2.31 32.12 10.50
CA ILE A 138 2.74 30.72 10.55
C ILE A 138 4.17 30.64 11.11
N SER A 139 5.08 31.44 10.60
CA SER A 139 6.50 31.43 11.00
C SER A 139 6.72 31.78 12.49
N GLN A 140 5.89 32.64 13.07
CA GLN A 140 5.91 32.93 14.49
C GLN A 140 5.60 31.71 15.39
N ARG A 141 5.02 30.65 14.83
CA ARG A 141 4.67 29.41 15.54
C ARG A 141 5.66 28.26 15.30
N PHE A 142 6.73 28.46 14.52
CA PHE A 142 7.67 27.37 14.17
C PHE A 142 8.37 26.72 15.36
N HIS A 143 8.52 27.46 16.47
CA HIS A 143 9.09 26.97 17.71
C HIS A 143 8.13 26.06 18.52
N ARG A 144 6.90 25.86 18.06
CA ARG A 144 5.87 25.05 18.71
C ARG A 144 5.46 23.88 17.84
N TYR A 145 5.17 22.74 18.45
CA TYR A 145 4.56 21.63 17.75
C TYR A 145 3.18 22.01 17.20
N PRO A 146 2.77 21.46 16.05
CA PRO A 146 1.41 21.61 15.56
C PRO A 146 0.40 20.90 16.46
N GLU A 147 -0.89 21.01 16.15
CA GLU A 147 -1.94 20.20 16.80
C GLU A 147 -1.67 18.70 16.58
N VAL A 148 -1.69 17.91 17.65
CA VAL A 148 -1.36 16.46 17.63
C VAL A 148 -2.12 15.70 16.55
N ASN A 149 -3.42 15.97 16.41
CA ASN A 149 -4.30 15.28 15.46
C ASN A 149 -4.79 16.20 14.34
N GLY A 150 -4.22 17.40 14.18
CA GLY A 150 -4.61 18.37 13.17
C GLY A 150 -6.12 18.68 13.20
N LYS A 151 -6.66 18.98 14.38
CA LYS A 151 -8.09 19.17 14.63
C LYS A 151 -8.73 20.19 13.68
N THR A 152 -8.02 21.29 13.40
CA THR A 152 -8.50 22.35 12.52
C THR A 152 -8.63 21.84 11.07
N LEU A 153 -7.62 21.17 10.55
CA LEU A 153 -7.66 20.58 9.19
C LEU A 153 -8.73 19.49 9.10
N ARG A 154 -8.84 18.60 10.09
CA ARG A 154 -9.89 17.55 10.11
C ARG A 154 -11.30 18.14 10.08
N LYS A 155 -11.55 19.24 10.79
CA LYS A 155 -12.85 19.94 10.75
C LYS A 155 -13.15 20.52 9.37
N GLU A 156 -12.16 21.10 8.69
CA GLU A 156 -12.36 21.65 7.34
C GLU A 156 -12.61 20.52 6.30
N ILE A 157 -11.88 19.42 6.41
CA ILE A 157 -12.14 18.21 5.59
C ILE A 157 -13.56 17.70 5.85
N ALA A 158 -13.92 17.55 7.12
CA ALA A 158 -15.25 17.04 7.53
C ALA A 158 -16.38 17.92 7.02
N LYS A 159 -16.20 19.25 7.05
CA LYS A 159 -17.16 20.23 6.52
C LYS A 159 -17.34 20.06 5.00
N LEU A 160 -16.25 19.97 4.24
CA LEU A 160 -16.29 19.80 2.78
C LEU A 160 -17.01 18.52 2.37
N HIS A 161 -16.70 17.42 3.04
CA HIS A 161 -17.19 16.09 2.68
C HIS A 161 -18.47 15.67 3.44
N LYS A 162 -18.96 16.50 4.38
CA LYS A 162 -20.14 16.21 5.24
C LYS A 162 -19.99 14.90 6.02
N ILE A 163 -18.82 14.70 6.64
CA ILE A 163 -18.44 13.52 7.43
C ILE A 163 -18.02 13.92 8.85
N ASN A 164 -17.81 12.94 9.74
CA ASN A 164 -17.39 13.19 11.11
C ASN A 164 -15.86 13.42 11.18
N SER A 165 -15.45 14.58 11.75
CA SER A 165 -14.02 14.91 11.91
C SER A 165 -13.26 13.92 12.81
N GLU A 166 -13.92 13.30 13.77
CA GLU A 166 -13.30 12.33 14.69
C GLU A 166 -12.98 10.99 14.01
N GLN A 167 -13.54 10.76 12.83
CA GLN A 167 -13.26 9.57 12.03
C GLN A 167 -12.18 9.81 10.95
N ILE A 168 -11.45 10.92 11.04
CA ILE A 168 -10.36 11.28 10.12
C ILE A 168 -9.01 11.11 10.80
N VAL A 169 -8.08 10.44 10.12
CA VAL A 169 -6.66 10.36 10.51
C VAL A 169 -5.82 11.04 9.44
N LEU A 170 -4.93 11.96 9.86
CA LEU A 170 -3.99 12.63 8.96
C LEU A 170 -2.69 11.84 8.84
N GLY A 171 -2.06 11.92 7.67
CA GLY A 171 -0.77 11.31 7.37
C GLY A 171 0.15 12.23 6.57
N CYS A 172 1.45 11.94 6.61
CA CYS A 172 2.47 12.56 5.77
C CYS A 172 2.34 12.04 4.31
N GLY A 173 1.29 12.50 3.62
CA GLY A 173 0.74 11.90 2.41
C GLY A 173 -0.22 10.74 2.74
N SER A 174 -0.94 10.26 1.72
CA SER A 174 -1.71 9.01 1.86
C SER A 174 -0.80 7.80 2.10
N ASP A 175 0.44 7.84 1.62
CA ASP A 175 1.43 6.76 1.80
C ASP A 175 1.62 6.37 3.26
N GLU A 176 1.71 7.36 4.16
CA GLU A 176 1.86 7.10 5.60
C GLU A 176 0.60 6.44 6.18
N VAL A 177 -0.58 6.83 5.73
CA VAL A 177 -1.84 6.20 6.15
C VAL A 177 -1.95 4.75 5.67
N LEU A 178 -1.51 4.48 4.44
CA LEU A 178 -1.44 3.13 3.88
C LEU A 178 -0.47 2.26 4.70
N LEU A 179 0.67 2.82 5.10
CA LEU A 179 1.62 2.14 6.00
C LEU A 179 0.99 1.88 7.38
N PHE A 180 0.24 2.83 7.95
CA PHE A 180 -0.47 2.61 9.22
C PHE A 180 -1.44 1.44 9.11
N ALA A 181 -2.17 1.30 7.99
CA ALA A 181 -3.05 0.17 7.79
C ALA A 181 -2.28 -1.16 7.79
N ALA A 182 -1.15 -1.25 7.07
CA ALA A 182 -0.31 -2.45 7.08
C ALA A 182 0.24 -2.77 8.47
N LEU A 183 0.79 -1.78 9.18
CA LEU A 183 1.34 -1.94 10.53
C LEU A 183 0.29 -2.34 11.57
N SER A 184 -0.95 -1.89 11.39
CA SER A 184 -2.04 -2.12 12.35
C SER A 184 -2.70 -3.49 12.20
N PHE A 185 -2.80 -4.01 10.98
CA PHE A 185 -3.63 -5.17 10.69
C PHE A 185 -2.87 -6.38 10.17
N CYS A 186 -1.57 -6.24 9.89
CA CYS A 186 -0.75 -7.32 9.36
C CYS A 186 0.50 -7.58 10.22
N LYS A 187 0.91 -8.83 10.27
CA LYS A 187 2.15 -9.31 10.89
C LYS A 187 2.86 -10.25 9.93
N ASP A 188 4.01 -10.76 10.37
CA ASP A 188 4.78 -11.74 9.59
C ASP A 188 3.93 -12.97 9.25
N GLY A 189 3.94 -13.33 7.96
CA GLY A 189 3.18 -14.45 7.41
C GLY A 189 1.72 -14.16 7.06
N ASP A 190 1.16 -13.01 7.41
CA ASP A 190 -0.15 -12.59 6.91
C ASP A 190 -0.11 -12.26 5.41
N GLU A 191 -1.26 -12.16 4.76
CA GLU A 191 -1.35 -11.88 3.33
C GLU A 191 -2.06 -10.55 3.06
N ILE A 192 -1.52 -9.82 2.07
CA ILE A 192 -2.07 -8.58 1.55
C ILE A 192 -2.38 -8.77 0.07
N ILE A 193 -3.64 -8.53 -0.34
CA ILE A 193 -4.06 -8.63 -1.73
C ILE A 193 -4.01 -7.25 -2.39
N GLN A 194 -3.55 -7.20 -3.65
CA GLN A 194 -3.59 -6.02 -4.51
C GLN A 194 -3.77 -6.41 -5.99
N ALA A 195 -3.98 -5.43 -6.87
CA ALA A 195 -3.94 -5.61 -8.31
C ALA A 195 -2.54 -6.03 -8.79
N GLN A 196 -2.46 -6.81 -9.87
CA GLN A 196 -1.18 -7.24 -10.46
C GLN A 196 -0.33 -6.03 -10.88
N HIS A 197 -0.93 -5.03 -11.53
CA HIS A 197 -0.32 -3.75 -11.83
C HIS A 197 -0.90 -2.70 -10.87
N GLY A 198 -0.61 -2.83 -9.58
CA GLY A 198 -1.00 -1.90 -8.53
C GLY A 198 0.10 -0.90 -8.18
N PHE A 199 -0.17 -0.04 -7.21
CA PHE A 199 0.78 0.94 -6.74
C PHE A 199 1.99 0.28 -6.07
N GLU A 200 3.20 0.63 -6.51
CA GLU A 200 4.47 -0.02 -6.10
C GLU A 200 4.75 0.01 -4.59
N MET A 201 4.12 0.91 -3.85
CA MET A 201 4.32 0.98 -2.40
C MET A 201 3.58 -0.12 -1.63
N TYR A 202 2.52 -0.72 -2.17
CA TYR A 202 1.78 -1.76 -1.45
C TYR A 202 2.63 -3.00 -1.13
N PRO A 203 3.39 -3.59 -2.09
CA PRO A 203 4.29 -4.69 -1.75
C PRO A 203 5.46 -4.25 -0.86
N ILE A 204 5.88 -2.99 -0.91
CA ILE A 204 6.88 -2.46 0.02
C ILE A 204 6.30 -2.45 1.45
N PHE A 205 5.07 -1.96 1.64
CA PHE A 205 4.41 -1.99 2.95
C PHE A 205 4.19 -3.42 3.46
N ALA A 206 3.81 -4.35 2.57
CA ALA A 206 3.72 -5.77 2.91
C ALA A 206 5.06 -6.31 3.44
N ASN A 207 6.16 -6.03 2.75
CA ASN A 207 7.50 -6.45 3.20
C ASN A 207 7.91 -5.79 4.54
N ILE A 208 7.57 -4.52 4.78
CA ILE A 208 7.89 -3.84 6.05
C ILE A 208 7.29 -4.60 7.25
N VAL A 209 6.08 -5.14 7.09
CA VAL A 209 5.40 -5.90 8.16
C VAL A 209 5.66 -7.40 8.11
N GLY A 210 6.38 -7.89 7.08
CA GLY A 210 6.64 -9.33 6.88
C GLY A 210 5.48 -10.09 6.23
N ALA A 211 4.48 -9.38 5.71
CA ALA A 211 3.35 -9.99 5.02
C ALA A 211 3.70 -10.39 3.58
N VAL A 212 2.93 -11.32 3.05
CA VAL A 212 3.05 -11.81 1.67
C VAL A 212 2.08 -11.06 0.77
N THR A 213 2.58 -10.53 -0.33
CA THR A 213 1.73 -9.91 -1.34
C THR A 213 1.09 -10.96 -2.24
N LYS A 214 -0.23 -10.91 -2.38
CA LYS A 214 -1.00 -11.71 -3.34
C LYS A 214 -1.52 -10.78 -4.44
N TYR A 215 -1.49 -11.27 -5.67
CA TYR A 215 -1.83 -10.45 -6.83
C TYR A 215 -3.14 -10.93 -7.46
N ALA A 216 -4.16 -10.08 -7.43
CA ALA A 216 -5.39 -10.30 -8.17
C ALA A 216 -5.14 -10.07 -9.67
N LYS A 217 -5.51 -11.04 -10.49
CA LYS A 217 -5.34 -10.99 -11.95
C LYS A 217 -6.23 -9.90 -12.55
N GLU A 218 -5.77 -9.32 -13.63
CA GLU A 218 -6.43 -8.27 -14.38
C GLU A 218 -6.90 -8.79 -15.73
N ASP A 219 -7.91 -8.14 -16.29
CA ASP A 219 -8.37 -8.41 -17.65
C ASP A 219 -7.42 -7.79 -18.70
N LYS A 220 -7.76 -7.93 -20.00
CA LYS A 220 -7.02 -7.35 -21.13
C LYS A 220 -6.91 -5.83 -21.10
N ASN A 221 -7.71 -5.15 -20.27
CA ASN A 221 -7.68 -3.69 -20.07
C ASN A 221 -7.00 -3.31 -18.75
N TYR A 222 -6.32 -4.25 -18.10
CA TYR A 222 -5.67 -4.07 -16.79
C TYR A 222 -6.66 -3.71 -15.67
N LYS A 223 -7.93 -4.10 -15.78
CA LYS A 223 -8.93 -3.93 -14.72
C LYS A 223 -9.03 -5.21 -13.90
N ILE A 224 -8.96 -5.08 -12.56
CA ILE A 224 -9.28 -6.19 -11.64
C ILE A 224 -10.79 -6.39 -11.56
N SER A 225 -11.20 -7.62 -11.23
CA SER A 225 -12.60 -7.95 -10.92
C SER A 225 -12.74 -8.34 -9.44
N VAL A 226 -13.98 -8.34 -8.96
CA VAL A 226 -14.29 -8.84 -7.61
C VAL A 226 -13.91 -10.31 -7.49
N GLU A 227 -14.18 -11.09 -8.53
CA GLU A 227 -13.87 -12.52 -8.62
C GLU A 227 -12.37 -12.75 -8.47
N SER A 228 -11.56 -12.01 -9.24
CA SER A 228 -10.09 -12.16 -9.20
C SER A 228 -9.48 -11.80 -7.83
N ILE A 229 -10.11 -10.88 -7.10
CA ILE A 229 -9.73 -10.58 -5.71
C ILE A 229 -10.12 -11.75 -4.79
N CYS A 230 -11.35 -12.25 -4.92
CA CYS A 230 -11.86 -13.35 -4.08
C CYS A 230 -11.08 -14.65 -4.28
N GLU A 231 -10.59 -14.93 -5.49
CA GLU A 231 -9.73 -16.09 -5.78
C GLU A 231 -8.41 -16.09 -5.00
N GLN A 232 -7.94 -14.92 -4.56
CA GLN A 232 -6.70 -14.79 -3.77
C GLN A 232 -6.92 -14.91 -2.26
N LEU A 233 -8.17 -14.95 -1.79
CA LEU A 233 -8.47 -15.02 -0.36
C LEU A 233 -8.02 -16.35 0.25
N THR A 234 -7.40 -16.24 1.42
CA THR A 234 -7.05 -17.36 2.30
C THR A 234 -7.34 -16.98 3.75
N ASP A 235 -7.19 -17.89 4.69
CA ASP A 235 -7.31 -17.63 6.13
C ASP A 235 -6.25 -16.64 6.64
N SER A 236 -5.12 -16.52 5.94
CA SER A 236 -4.04 -15.58 6.25
C SER A 236 -4.27 -14.18 5.69
N THR A 237 -5.27 -13.96 4.84
CA THR A 237 -5.58 -12.65 4.28
C THR A 237 -6.10 -11.71 5.38
N LYS A 238 -5.46 -10.54 5.54
CA LYS A 238 -5.83 -9.52 6.54
C LYS A 238 -6.16 -8.18 5.91
N LEU A 239 -5.57 -7.87 4.76
CA LEU A 239 -5.68 -6.56 4.12
C LEU A 239 -5.82 -6.68 2.61
N ILE A 240 -6.66 -5.84 2.03
CA ILE A 240 -6.80 -5.68 0.58
C ILE A 240 -6.57 -4.22 0.24
N PHE A 241 -5.54 -3.92 -0.57
CA PHE A 241 -5.34 -2.59 -1.13
C PHE A 241 -5.99 -2.49 -2.51
N ILE A 242 -6.84 -1.51 -2.69
CA ILE A 242 -7.49 -1.20 -3.97
C ILE A 242 -7.27 0.28 -4.26
N ALA A 243 -6.35 0.59 -5.16
CA ALA A 243 -6.26 1.94 -5.72
C ALA A 243 -7.49 2.16 -6.63
N ASN A 244 -8.28 3.17 -6.30
CA ASN A 244 -9.54 3.43 -6.99
C ASN A 244 -9.74 4.94 -7.22
N PRO A 245 -9.33 5.46 -8.40
CA PRO A 245 -8.74 4.78 -9.58
C PRO A 245 -7.37 4.16 -9.37
N ASN A 246 -7.12 3.07 -10.13
CA ASN A 246 -5.87 2.33 -10.03
C ASN A 246 -4.69 3.08 -10.66
N ASN A 247 -3.55 3.05 -10.00
CA ASN A 247 -2.27 3.52 -10.52
C ASN A 247 -1.36 2.29 -10.79
N PRO A 248 -0.89 2.06 -12.02
CA PRO A 248 -0.77 3.01 -13.15
C PRO A 248 -1.85 2.87 -14.25
N THR A 249 -2.85 2.03 -14.11
CA THR A 249 -3.75 1.65 -15.20
C THR A 249 -4.87 2.67 -15.47
N GLY A 250 -5.27 3.42 -14.45
CA GLY A 250 -6.31 4.46 -14.55
C GLY A 250 -7.74 3.94 -14.55
N ASN A 251 -7.96 2.63 -14.42
CA ASN A 251 -9.30 2.07 -14.27
C ASN A 251 -9.80 2.12 -12.82
N TYR A 252 -11.06 1.76 -12.63
CA TYR A 252 -11.68 1.78 -11.31
C TYR A 252 -12.72 0.65 -11.16
N LEU A 253 -13.03 0.32 -9.92
CA LEU A 253 -14.20 -0.44 -9.54
C LEU A 253 -15.36 0.52 -9.29
N SER A 254 -16.51 0.23 -9.88
CA SER A 254 -17.76 0.98 -9.66
C SER A 254 -18.25 0.80 -8.22
N LYS A 255 -19.22 1.63 -7.81
CA LYS A 255 -19.87 1.51 -6.51
C LYS A 255 -20.44 0.12 -6.26
N ASP A 256 -21.10 -0.44 -7.25
CA ASP A 256 -21.74 -1.75 -7.13
C ASP A 256 -20.71 -2.88 -7.05
N GLU A 257 -19.59 -2.78 -7.79
CA GLU A 257 -18.47 -3.72 -7.68
C GLU A 257 -17.85 -3.67 -6.27
N ILE A 258 -17.67 -2.49 -5.68
CA ILE A 258 -17.17 -2.37 -4.29
C ILE A 258 -18.17 -2.97 -3.30
N ILE A 259 -19.47 -2.70 -3.45
CA ILE A 259 -20.51 -3.30 -2.57
C ILE A 259 -20.50 -4.82 -2.70
N ARG A 260 -20.37 -5.35 -3.90
CA ARG A 260 -20.30 -6.79 -4.16
C ARG A 260 -19.06 -7.39 -3.50
N LEU A 261 -17.90 -6.76 -3.66
CA LEU A 261 -16.68 -7.18 -2.98
C LEU A 261 -16.86 -7.25 -1.46
N MET A 262 -17.34 -6.16 -0.87
CA MET A 262 -17.52 -6.07 0.59
C MET A 262 -18.51 -7.08 1.16
N LYS A 263 -19.45 -7.56 0.35
CA LYS A 263 -20.38 -8.64 0.73
C LYS A 263 -19.75 -10.03 0.58
N SER A 264 -18.76 -10.17 -0.30
CA SER A 264 -18.13 -11.47 -0.64
C SER A 264 -16.94 -11.82 0.25
N ILE A 265 -16.38 -10.84 0.98
CA ILE A 265 -15.21 -11.06 1.83
C ILE A 265 -15.58 -11.19 3.33
N PRO A 266 -14.78 -11.92 4.12
CA PRO A 266 -14.90 -11.96 5.57
C PRO A 266 -14.80 -10.57 6.21
N LYS A 267 -15.62 -10.30 7.25
CA LYS A 267 -15.68 -8.99 7.92
C LYS A 267 -14.42 -8.60 8.69
N ASN A 268 -13.55 -9.55 8.97
CA ASN A 268 -12.26 -9.35 9.64
C ASN A 268 -11.14 -8.96 8.68
N ILE A 269 -11.39 -8.93 7.37
CA ILE A 269 -10.44 -8.42 6.37
C ILE A 269 -10.69 -6.93 6.18
N ILE A 270 -9.64 -6.14 6.29
CA ILE A 270 -9.70 -4.69 6.06
C ILE A 270 -9.53 -4.40 4.57
N VAL A 271 -10.40 -3.55 4.02
CA VAL A 271 -10.27 -3.06 2.64
C VAL A 271 -9.86 -1.59 2.67
N VAL A 272 -8.74 -1.28 2.05
CA VAL A 272 -8.28 0.10 1.85
C VAL A 272 -8.64 0.51 0.43
N LEU A 273 -9.56 1.46 0.32
CA LEU A 273 -9.88 2.13 -0.94
C LEU A 273 -9.01 3.38 -1.07
N ASP A 274 -7.89 3.23 -1.80
CA ASP A 274 -6.95 4.33 -2.02
C ASP A 274 -7.45 5.26 -3.12
N GLY A 275 -7.99 6.38 -2.69
CA GLY A 275 -8.61 7.39 -3.55
C GLY A 275 -7.68 8.54 -3.92
N ALA A 276 -6.40 8.27 -4.20
CA ALA A 276 -5.45 9.33 -4.55
C ALA A 276 -5.84 10.15 -5.79
N TYR A 277 -6.67 9.60 -6.67
CA TYR A 277 -7.09 10.21 -7.93
C TYR A 277 -8.61 10.42 -8.02
N THR A 278 -9.31 10.29 -6.94
CA THR A 278 -10.78 10.31 -6.88
C THR A 278 -11.40 11.59 -7.46
N GLU A 279 -10.78 12.76 -7.25
CA GLU A 279 -11.31 14.04 -7.71
C GLU A 279 -11.35 14.16 -9.24
N TYR A 280 -10.55 13.38 -9.96
CA TYR A 280 -10.55 13.36 -11.43
C TYR A 280 -11.70 12.57 -12.05
N VAL A 281 -12.39 11.72 -11.26
CA VAL A 281 -13.43 10.83 -11.77
C VAL A 281 -14.77 11.56 -11.87
N THR A 282 -15.34 11.56 -13.06
CA THR A 282 -16.65 12.18 -13.37
C THR A 282 -17.72 11.15 -13.72
N ASN A 283 -17.36 9.86 -13.70
CA ASN A 283 -18.27 8.77 -14.03
C ASN A 283 -19.35 8.61 -12.94
N LYS A 284 -20.62 8.45 -13.35
CA LYS A 284 -21.77 8.40 -12.44
C LYS A 284 -21.83 7.14 -11.57
N ASP A 285 -21.25 6.06 -12.04
CA ASP A 285 -21.16 4.77 -11.34
C ASP A 285 -20.00 4.68 -10.34
N PHE A 286 -19.13 5.69 -10.30
CA PHE A 286 -18.07 5.81 -9.31
C PHE A 286 -18.60 6.43 -8.02
N ASP A 287 -18.32 5.79 -6.86
CA ASP A 287 -18.69 6.36 -5.57
C ASP A 287 -17.59 7.24 -4.99
N ASN A 288 -17.75 8.54 -5.13
CA ASN A 288 -16.88 9.53 -4.49
C ASN A 288 -17.30 9.84 -3.05
N SER A 289 -18.39 9.24 -2.57
CA SER A 289 -18.90 9.44 -1.21
C SER A 289 -18.30 8.43 -0.24
N PHE A 290 -18.38 8.72 1.03
CA PHE A 290 -18.01 7.82 2.12
C PHE A 290 -19.22 7.02 2.65
N SER A 291 -20.30 6.94 1.86
CA SER A 291 -21.58 6.37 2.29
C SER A 291 -21.48 4.86 2.60
N LEU A 292 -20.52 4.17 2.00
CA LEU A 292 -20.28 2.74 2.24
C LEU A 292 -19.89 2.45 3.69
N LEU A 293 -19.30 3.41 4.41
CA LEU A 293 -18.94 3.24 5.81
C LEU A 293 -20.16 3.04 6.73
N LYS A 294 -21.34 3.48 6.30
CA LYS A 294 -22.59 3.20 7.02
C LYS A 294 -23.01 1.73 6.98
N LYS A 295 -22.48 0.97 6.00
CA LYS A 295 -22.83 -0.44 5.77
C LYS A 295 -21.69 -1.39 6.14
N PHE A 296 -20.43 -0.94 6.04
CA PHE A 296 -19.25 -1.77 6.20
C PHE A 296 -18.20 -1.09 7.09
N ASN A 297 -17.97 -1.66 8.27
CA ASN A 297 -17.08 -1.07 9.28
C ASN A 297 -15.59 -1.35 9.01
N ASN A 298 -15.28 -2.22 8.05
CA ASN A 298 -13.93 -2.69 7.71
C ASN A 298 -13.36 -2.03 6.44
N ILE A 299 -13.79 -0.80 6.14
CA ILE A 299 -13.27 0.01 5.02
C ILE A 299 -12.45 1.19 5.57
N ILE A 300 -11.30 1.45 4.92
CA ILE A 300 -10.50 2.66 5.06
C ILE A 300 -10.51 3.40 3.71
N PHE A 301 -11.02 4.60 3.67
CA PHE A 301 -10.93 5.47 2.49
C PHE A 301 -9.73 6.38 2.64
N THR A 302 -8.76 6.36 1.72
CA THR A 302 -7.66 7.33 1.74
C THR A 302 -7.87 8.44 0.72
N ARG A 303 -7.26 9.61 0.98
CA ARG A 303 -7.20 10.77 0.10
C ARG A 303 -5.85 11.47 0.27
N THR A 304 -5.44 12.18 -0.77
CA THR A 304 -4.19 12.93 -0.74
C THR A 304 -4.37 14.34 -1.26
N PHE A 305 -3.57 15.27 -0.74
CA PHE A 305 -3.44 16.60 -1.29
C PHE A 305 -2.37 16.68 -2.39
N SER A 306 -1.67 15.59 -2.67
CA SER A 306 -0.54 15.56 -3.60
C SER A 306 -0.93 15.68 -5.07
N LYS A 307 -2.19 15.32 -5.45
CA LYS A 307 -2.60 15.20 -6.84
C LYS A 307 -3.46 16.39 -7.25
N SER A 308 -4.77 16.31 -7.16
CA SER A 308 -5.71 17.37 -7.57
C SER A 308 -5.47 18.71 -6.84
N TYR A 309 -5.08 18.68 -5.59
CA TYR A 309 -4.77 19.89 -4.82
C TYR A 309 -3.39 20.50 -5.11
N GLY A 310 -2.51 19.82 -5.86
CA GLY A 310 -1.19 20.32 -6.25
C GLY A 310 -0.20 20.49 -5.10
N LEU A 311 -0.36 19.78 -3.97
CA LEU A 311 0.44 19.92 -2.77
C LEU A 311 1.40 18.76 -2.55
N ALA A 312 1.92 18.15 -3.61
CA ALA A 312 2.80 16.98 -3.52
C ALA A 312 4.02 17.20 -2.62
N GLY A 313 4.63 18.38 -2.68
CA GLY A 313 5.81 18.77 -1.86
C GLY A 313 5.52 18.96 -0.38
N LEU A 314 4.26 19.13 0.02
CA LEU A 314 3.88 19.37 1.42
C LEU A 314 3.60 18.09 2.21
N ARG A 315 3.59 16.95 1.55
CA ARG A 315 3.40 15.65 2.19
C ARG A 315 2.21 15.62 3.15
N ILE A 316 0.99 15.80 2.64
CA ILE A 316 -0.24 15.77 3.43
C ILE A 316 -1.30 14.90 2.76
N GLY A 317 -1.91 14.02 3.53
CA GLY A 317 -3.01 13.13 3.15
C GLY A 317 -3.83 12.76 4.36
N TRP A 318 -4.87 11.99 4.16
CA TRP A 318 -5.77 11.59 5.22
C TRP A 318 -6.56 10.34 4.86
N CYS A 319 -7.15 9.71 5.88
CA CYS A 319 -8.16 8.69 5.67
C CYS A 319 -9.43 8.97 6.50
N TYR A 320 -10.49 8.30 6.09
CA TYR A 320 -11.77 8.23 6.79
C TYR A 320 -12.17 6.78 6.99
N SER A 321 -12.55 6.41 8.22
CA SER A 321 -12.92 5.03 8.55
C SER A 321 -13.87 4.96 9.74
N SER A 322 -14.22 3.73 10.15
CA SER A 322 -15.01 3.50 11.37
C SER A 322 -14.25 3.95 12.63
N PRO A 323 -14.94 4.34 13.72
CA PRO A 323 -14.27 4.77 14.95
C PRO A 323 -13.24 3.77 15.47
N SER A 324 -13.56 2.49 15.46
CA SER A 324 -12.67 1.42 15.94
C SER A 324 -11.37 1.34 15.13
N ILE A 325 -11.43 1.51 13.81
CA ILE A 325 -10.25 1.53 12.95
C ILE A 325 -9.44 2.80 13.20
N VAL A 326 -10.10 3.96 13.31
CA VAL A 326 -9.44 5.24 13.60
C VAL A 326 -8.67 5.20 14.91
N ASP A 327 -9.24 4.61 15.96
CA ASP A 327 -8.57 4.43 17.25
C ASP A 327 -7.30 3.57 17.11
N ILE A 328 -7.37 2.50 16.31
CA ILE A 328 -6.22 1.63 16.03
C ILE A 328 -5.14 2.39 15.25
N LEU A 329 -5.50 3.10 14.17
CA LEU A 329 -4.55 3.85 13.37
C LEU A 329 -3.85 4.96 14.18
N ASN A 330 -4.59 5.62 15.09
CA ASN A 330 -4.01 6.64 15.97
C ASN A 330 -2.98 6.07 16.98
N LYS A 331 -3.00 4.77 17.29
CA LYS A 331 -2.01 4.12 18.17
C LYS A 331 -0.66 3.91 17.48
N VAL A 332 -0.66 3.70 16.17
CA VAL A 332 0.58 3.49 15.37
C VAL A 332 1.10 4.79 14.76
N LYS A 333 0.24 5.80 14.67
CA LYS A 333 0.59 7.12 14.14
C LYS A 333 1.59 7.82 15.07
N GLY A 334 2.71 8.31 14.52
CA GLY A 334 3.62 9.18 15.27
C GLY A 334 2.92 10.47 15.75
N PRO A 335 3.23 10.98 16.95
CA PRO A 335 2.72 12.27 17.40
C PRO A 335 3.22 13.37 16.46
N PHE A 336 2.37 14.37 16.17
CA PHE A 336 2.75 15.52 15.32
C PHE A 336 3.24 15.16 13.92
N ASN A 337 2.80 14.03 13.36
CA ASN A 337 3.27 13.49 12.08
C ASN A 337 3.03 14.40 10.87
N THR A 338 2.11 15.36 10.96
CA THR A 338 1.85 16.33 9.89
C THR A 338 2.28 17.74 10.33
N GLY A 339 3.12 18.40 9.52
CA GLY A 339 3.70 19.68 9.85
C GLY A 339 2.69 20.85 9.83
N LEU A 340 2.96 21.89 10.63
CA LEU A 340 2.14 23.10 10.74
C LEU A 340 1.87 23.74 9.39
N VAL A 341 2.91 23.95 8.58
CA VAL A 341 2.80 24.58 7.25
C VAL A 341 1.91 23.77 6.33
N SER A 342 2.08 22.44 6.33
CA SER A 342 1.28 21.52 5.51
C SER A 342 -0.20 21.59 5.87
N GLN A 343 -0.52 21.64 7.16
CA GLN A 343 -1.91 21.74 7.62
C GLN A 343 -2.55 23.08 7.20
N GLU A 344 -1.89 24.20 7.42
CA GLU A 344 -2.39 25.55 7.09
C GLU A 344 -2.61 25.71 5.57
N ILE A 345 -1.66 25.24 4.76
CA ILE A 345 -1.77 25.33 3.30
C ILE A 345 -2.88 24.39 2.79
N ALA A 346 -3.01 23.18 3.35
CA ALA A 346 -4.08 22.27 3.00
C ALA A 346 -5.48 22.87 3.29
N ILE A 347 -5.65 23.57 4.42
CA ILE A 347 -6.88 24.28 4.76
C ILE A 347 -7.22 25.33 3.70
N SER A 348 -6.23 26.11 3.25
CA SER A 348 -6.41 27.11 2.21
C SER A 348 -6.81 26.48 0.88
N ALA A 349 -6.14 25.40 0.49
CA ALA A 349 -6.43 24.69 -0.76
C ALA A 349 -7.82 24.03 -0.75
N LEU A 350 -8.25 23.46 0.38
CA LEU A 350 -9.61 22.90 0.53
C LEU A 350 -10.73 23.91 0.26
N LYS A 351 -10.50 25.16 0.59
CA LYS A 351 -11.50 26.23 0.39
C LYS A 351 -11.62 26.65 -1.07
N ASP A 352 -10.67 26.29 -1.94
CA ASP A 352 -10.69 26.66 -3.36
C ASP A 352 -11.15 25.51 -4.27
N GLN A 353 -12.39 25.09 -4.10
CA GLN A 353 -13.01 24.07 -4.95
C GLN A 353 -13.14 24.52 -6.42
N LYS A 354 -13.13 25.83 -6.69
CA LYS A 354 -13.12 26.36 -8.06
C LYS A 354 -11.83 25.96 -8.79
N HIS A 355 -10.68 26.06 -8.13
CA HIS A 355 -9.40 25.64 -8.70
C HIS A 355 -9.37 24.12 -8.96
N ILE A 356 -9.87 23.31 -8.03
CA ILE A 356 -9.98 21.86 -8.23
C ILE A 356 -10.83 21.52 -9.46
N ASN A 357 -11.99 22.17 -9.61
CA ASN A 357 -12.85 21.97 -10.77
C ASN A 357 -12.15 22.38 -12.09
N GLN A 358 -11.33 23.44 -12.09
CA GLN A 358 -10.52 23.84 -13.24
C GLN A 358 -9.47 22.78 -13.60
N ILE A 359 -8.80 22.21 -12.60
CA ILE A 359 -7.82 21.12 -12.77
C ILE A 359 -8.50 19.91 -13.41
N VAL A 360 -9.66 19.49 -12.89
CA VAL A 360 -10.41 18.34 -13.42
C VAL A 360 -10.84 18.59 -14.86
N LYS A 361 -11.40 19.77 -15.15
CA LYS A 361 -11.80 20.15 -16.50
C LYS A 361 -10.62 20.14 -17.47
N SER A 362 -9.52 20.80 -17.12
CA SER A 362 -8.29 20.81 -17.92
C SER A 362 -7.75 19.40 -18.16
N ASN A 363 -7.74 18.54 -17.14
CA ASN A 363 -7.31 17.15 -17.28
C ASN A 363 -8.15 16.39 -18.30
N ILE A 364 -9.47 16.54 -18.29
CA ILE A 364 -10.37 15.89 -19.26
C ILE A 364 -10.07 16.35 -20.67
N GLU A 365 -9.90 17.66 -20.89
CA GLU A 365 -9.62 18.26 -22.20
C GLU A 365 -8.27 17.81 -22.75
N VAL A 366 -7.21 17.94 -21.94
CA VAL A 366 -5.85 17.56 -22.34
C VAL A 366 -5.75 16.05 -22.58
N LYS A 367 -6.39 15.22 -21.76
CA LYS A 367 -6.37 13.77 -21.94
C LYS A 367 -7.04 13.36 -23.25
N LYS A 368 -8.21 13.92 -23.59
CA LYS A 368 -8.88 13.68 -24.89
C LYS A 368 -8.00 14.06 -26.06
N TRP A 369 -7.33 15.21 -25.98
CA TRP A 369 -6.37 15.63 -27.00
C TRP A 369 -5.21 14.64 -27.09
N PHE A 370 -4.61 14.27 -25.97
CA PHE A 370 -3.46 13.39 -25.92
C PHE A 370 -3.77 12.00 -26.49
N GLU A 371 -4.90 11.40 -26.13
CA GLU A 371 -5.37 10.13 -26.66
C GLU A 371 -5.58 10.18 -28.19
N LYS A 372 -6.10 11.30 -28.70
CA LYS A 372 -6.24 11.54 -30.14
C LYS A 372 -4.87 11.61 -30.84
N GLU A 373 -3.89 12.28 -30.24
CA GLU A 373 -2.54 12.38 -30.82
C GLU A 373 -1.80 11.04 -30.79
N LEU A 374 -1.93 10.28 -29.68
CA LEU A 374 -1.37 8.91 -29.59
C LEU A 374 -1.91 8.00 -30.69
N LYS A 375 -3.21 8.09 -30.98
CA LYS A 375 -3.84 7.29 -32.04
C LYS A 375 -3.26 7.59 -33.43
N LYS A 376 -2.87 8.84 -33.72
CA LYS A 376 -2.19 9.20 -34.96
C LYS A 376 -0.81 8.53 -35.11
N LEU A 377 -0.19 8.21 -33.98
CA LEU A 377 1.10 7.53 -33.92
C LEU A 377 0.97 5.99 -33.81
N ASN A 378 -0.24 5.45 -34.01
CA ASN A 378 -0.56 4.04 -33.82
C ASN A 378 -0.25 3.51 -32.40
N ILE A 379 -0.27 4.38 -31.40
CA ILE A 379 -0.12 4.03 -30.00
C ILE A 379 -1.50 3.86 -29.39
N VAL A 380 -1.76 2.68 -28.80
CA VAL A 380 -3.05 2.39 -28.17
C VAL A 380 -2.97 2.74 -26.68
N SER A 381 -3.77 3.74 -26.28
CA SER A 381 -3.97 4.03 -24.86
C SER A 381 -5.13 3.22 -24.28
N LYS A 382 -4.98 2.76 -23.05
CA LYS A 382 -6.06 2.13 -22.30
C LYS A 382 -6.96 3.21 -21.65
N PRO A 383 -8.25 2.93 -21.45
CA PRO A 383 -9.14 3.86 -20.76
C PRO A 383 -8.62 4.23 -19.37
N SER A 384 -8.55 5.53 -19.07
CA SER A 384 -8.12 6.04 -17.77
C SER A 384 -9.03 7.17 -17.30
N VAL A 385 -9.42 7.16 -16.04
CA VAL A 385 -10.17 8.25 -15.40
C VAL A 385 -9.28 9.14 -14.52
N ALA A 386 -7.99 8.81 -14.40
CA ALA A 386 -7.01 9.57 -13.62
C ALA A 386 -6.33 10.68 -14.48
N ASN A 387 -5.29 11.32 -13.94
CA ASN A 387 -4.48 12.33 -14.62
C ASN A 387 -3.24 11.75 -15.32
N PHE A 388 -3.31 10.49 -15.71
CA PHE A 388 -2.31 9.78 -16.50
C PHE A 388 -2.99 8.79 -17.44
N SER A 389 -2.25 8.29 -18.42
CA SER A 389 -2.72 7.29 -19.39
C SER A 389 -1.72 6.14 -19.46
N CYS A 390 -2.22 4.91 -19.47
CA CYS A 390 -1.44 3.73 -19.77
C CYS A 390 -1.50 3.46 -21.28
N ALA A 391 -0.36 3.45 -21.94
CA ALA A 391 -0.29 3.22 -23.37
C ALA A 391 0.66 2.05 -23.70
N SER A 392 0.27 1.22 -24.67
CA SER A 392 1.10 0.16 -25.23
C SER A 392 1.70 0.63 -26.55
N THR A 393 3.01 0.55 -26.67
CA THR A 393 3.70 0.78 -27.94
C THR A 393 4.07 -0.58 -28.53
N ASN A 394 3.59 -0.87 -29.74
CA ASN A 394 4.07 -2.01 -30.54
C ASN A 394 5.46 -1.75 -31.15
N ILE A 395 6.23 -0.77 -30.64
CA ILE A 395 7.47 -0.28 -31.20
C ILE A 395 8.70 -1.01 -30.62
N LEU A 396 8.49 -1.97 -29.75
CA LEU A 396 9.58 -2.80 -29.22
C LEU A 396 9.46 -4.23 -29.78
N ASN A 397 9.85 -4.38 -31.02
CA ASN A 397 10.37 -5.59 -31.62
C ASN A 397 11.78 -5.30 -32.14
#